data_84327c3278e578d7016943d3597cd5c6
#
_entry.id   84327c3278e578d7016943d3597cd5c6
#
_cell.length_a   1.000
_cell.length_b   1.000
_cell.length_c   1.000
_cell.angle_alpha   90.00
_cell.angle_beta   90.00
_cell.angle_gamma   90.00
#
_symmetry.space_group_name_H-M   'P 1'
#
loop_
_entity.id
_entity.type
_entity.pdbx_description
1 polymer ?
#
loop_
_entity_poly.entity_id
_entity_poly.type
_entity_poly.pdbx_seq_one_letter_code
_entity_poly.pdbx_strand_id
1 'polypeptide(L)'
;MAVPVLGYPDDPDEQDRRPVAGRYILDTMIGHGATGSIWSATDQLLRRRVALKKIDIPRGMPPADAEELRERTLREARAVAALSNPHIVTVYDILAATETGPVIVMELLEGRSLARQLDMAGRMPPEQAATIGVAVASALAAAHSRGIVHRDVKPANILIGRDGMVKLTDFGTARGRSDSTLTGTGLVVGSPAYLAPELATGSPAGPAADAWSLGCTLFACVEGRPPFHADNPLDTVAAAVHDPVPPHPHAGALSVAIAALLEKSPHERAPVEAMLPVLREIAADPSGIRVDLAPDDEWADEWADGPDDVPAGTDDPDPTVTAPTRATSPASAWRRKLRLRRGHTASPATDTGPAVGEFTD
;
A
#
# COMPACT_ATOMS: atom_id res chain seq x y z
N MET A 1 19.02 15.27 30.33
CA MET A 1 17.99 14.31 30.78
C MET A 1 17.81 13.33 29.63
N ALA A 2 18.28 12.11 29.79
CA ALA A 2 18.21 11.07 28.77
C ALA A 2 16.77 10.53 28.72
N VAL A 3 16.18 10.49 27.52
CA VAL A 3 14.92 9.83 27.26
C VAL A 3 15.18 8.33 27.30
N PRO A 4 14.42 7.52 28.06
CA PRO A 4 14.63 6.08 28.08
C PRO A 4 14.24 5.50 26.72
N VAL A 5 15.17 4.79 26.10
CA VAL A 5 14.92 3.87 24.99
C VAL A 5 13.94 2.82 25.56
N LEU A 6 12.72 2.80 25.05
CA LEU A 6 11.77 1.72 25.30
C LEU A 6 12.37 0.46 24.67
N GLY A 7 13.00 -0.36 25.51
CA GLY A 7 13.34 -1.72 25.18
C GLY A 7 12.07 -2.48 24.80
N TYR A 8 12.12 -3.19 23.68
CA TYR A 8 11.09 -4.18 23.34
C TYR A 8 11.04 -5.20 24.49
N PRO A 9 9.83 -5.59 24.94
CA PRO A 9 9.70 -6.60 25.96
C PRO A 9 10.23 -7.92 25.46
N ASP A 10 11.11 -8.42 26.25
CA ASP A 10 11.78 -9.70 26.32
C ASP A 10 11.21 -10.88 25.54
N ASP A 11 12.15 -11.75 25.15
CA ASP A 11 12.11 -13.17 24.83
C ASP A 11 10.71 -13.82 24.98
N PRO A 12 10.18 -14.43 23.92
CA PRO A 12 8.86 -15.05 23.95
C PRO A 12 8.80 -16.06 25.11
N ASP A 13 7.80 -15.89 25.98
CA ASP A 13 7.48 -16.80 27.08
C ASP A 13 7.54 -18.26 26.60
N GLU A 14 7.94 -19.17 27.46
CA GLU A 14 8.03 -20.62 27.16
C GLU A 14 6.73 -21.20 26.54
N GLN A 15 5.60 -20.51 26.72
CA GLN A 15 4.31 -20.82 26.10
C GLN A 15 4.27 -20.43 24.59
N ASP A 16 5.07 -19.46 24.14
CA ASP A 16 5.16 -19.06 22.74
C ASP A 16 6.10 -19.97 21.91
N ARG A 17 6.88 -20.83 22.56
CA ARG A 17 7.72 -21.84 21.87
C ARG A 17 6.94 -23.05 21.34
N ARG A 18 5.63 -23.16 21.64
CA ARG A 18 4.81 -24.23 21.05
C ARG A 18 4.53 -23.91 19.58
N PRO A 19 4.77 -24.86 18.66
CA PRO A 19 4.50 -24.63 17.26
C PRO A 19 3.04 -24.25 17.03
N VAL A 20 2.78 -23.13 16.38
CA VAL A 20 1.43 -22.75 15.92
C VAL A 20 0.93 -23.83 14.98
N ALA A 21 -0.24 -24.40 15.27
CA ALA A 21 -0.83 -25.55 14.58
C ALA A 21 0.12 -26.77 14.43
N GLY A 22 1.07 -26.95 15.37
CA GLY A 22 2.04 -28.05 15.34
C GLY A 22 3.06 -27.98 14.19
N ARG A 23 3.17 -26.84 13.49
CA ARG A 23 4.00 -26.70 12.29
C ARG A 23 4.90 -25.47 12.27
N TYR A 24 4.44 -24.34 12.74
CA TYR A 24 5.14 -23.07 12.61
C TYR A 24 5.74 -22.63 13.94
N ILE A 25 7.05 -22.53 14.03
CA ILE A 25 7.76 -21.99 15.20
C ILE A 25 7.87 -20.49 15.02
N LEU A 26 7.41 -19.72 16.00
CA LEU A 26 7.57 -18.27 16.02
C LEU A 26 9.02 -17.91 16.36
N ASP A 27 9.61 -16.99 15.58
CA ASP A 27 10.98 -16.50 15.80
C ASP A 27 10.94 -15.14 16.51
N THR A 28 10.60 -14.07 15.78
CA THR A 28 10.55 -12.70 16.30
C THR A 28 9.27 -11.99 15.85
N MET A 29 8.78 -11.08 16.69
CA MET A 29 7.67 -10.20 16.33
C MET A 29 8.21 -9.07 15.44
N ILE A 30 7.71 -9.00 14.19
CA ILE A 30 8.15 -8.03 13.17
C ILE A 30 7.16 -6.88 12.96
N GLY A 31 5.97 -6.96 13.57
CA GLY A 31 4.99 -5.90 13.51
C GLY A 31 3.83 -6.11 14.48
N HIS A 32 3.26 -5.01 14.96
CA HIS A 32 2.05 -5.00 15.77
C HIS A 32 1.16 -3.83 15.34
N GLY A 33 -0.15 -4.07 15.24
CA GLY A 33 -1.12 -3.06 14.82
C GLY A 33 -2.51 -3.33 15.33
N ALA A 34 -3.46 -2.49 14.94
CA ALA A 34 -4.86 -2.56 15.38
C ALA A 34 -5.56 -3.88 15.03
N THR A 35 -5.05 -4.63 14.08
CA THR A 35 -5.65 -5.89 13.59
C THR A 35 -4.96 -7.13 14.09
N GLY A 36 -3.89 -7.00 14.88
CA GLY A 36 -3.13 -8.11 15.41
C GLY A 36 -1.61 -7.93 15.31
N SER A 37 -0.89 -9.02 15.47
CA SER A 37 0.57 -9.06 15.44
C SER A 37 1.09 -9.86 14.24
N ILE A 38 2.26 -9.45 13.73
CA ILE A 38 2.97 -10.13 12.65
C ILE A 38 4.28 -10.67 13.22
N TRP A 39 4.53 -11.96 12.96
CA TRP A 39 5.70 -12.66 13.45
C TRP A 39 6.49 -13.25 12.28
N SER A 40 7.81 -13.17 12.32
CA SER A 40 8.61 -14.10 11.53
C SER A 40 8.51 -15.49 12.17
N ALA A 41 8.53 -16.53 11.36
CA ALA A 41 8.40 -17.89 11.83
C ALA A 41 9.06 -18.87 10.86
N THR A 42 9.38 -20.07 11.38
CA THR A 42 9.93 -21.18 10.60
C THR A 42 8.86 -22.26 10.36
N ASP A 43 8.53 -22.51 9.11
CA ASP A 43 7.72 -23.67 8.68
C ASP A 43 8.57 -24.93 8.77
N GLN A 44 8.36 -25.76 9.80
CA GLN A 44 9.13 -26.98 10.05
C GLN A 44 8.94 -28.04 8.95
N LEU A 45 7.77 -28.05 8.29
CA LEU A 45 7.45 -29.05 7.27
C LEU A 45 8.18 -28.71 5.95
N LEU A 46 8.11 -27.46 5.49
CA LEU A 46 8.71 -27.00 4.25
C LEU A 46 10.11 -26.41 4.43
N ARG A 47 10.61 -26.34 5.67
CA ARG A 47 11.94 -25.82 6.03
C ARG A 47 12.23 -24.46 5.42
N ARG A 48 11.27 -23.52 5.55
CA ARG A 48 11.40 -22.14 5.03
C ARG A 48 10.92 -21.13 6.07
N ARG A 49 11.41 -19.92 5.96
CA ARG A 49 10.91 -18.79 6.73
C ARG A 49 9.60 -18.27 6.15
N VAL A 50 8.69 -17.85 7.02
CA VAL A 50 7.37 -17.32 6.67
C VAL A 50 7.02 -16.17 7.61
N ALA A 51 6.07 -15.33 7.23
CA ALA A 51 5.43 -14.39 8.13
C ALA A 51 4.07 -14.95 8.58
N LEU A 52 3.79 -14.87 9.87
CA LEU A 52 2.51 -15.23 10.46
C LEU A 52 1.79 -13.98 10.95
N LYS A 53 0.66 -13.65 10.34
CA LYS A 53 -0.24 -12.59 10.82
C LYS A 53 -1.31 -13.20 11.70
N LYS A 54 -1.18 -13.00 13.02
CA LYS A 54 -2.19 -13.39 14.02
C LYS A 54 -3.26 -12.29 14.05
N ILE A 55 -4.52 -12.66 13.85
CA ILE A 55 -5.64 -11.71 13.88
C ILE A 55 -6.25 -11.70 15.27
N ASP A 56 -6.20 -10.54 15.93
CA ASP A 56 -6.75 -10.38 17.26
C ASP A 56 -8.27 -10.21 17.22
N ILE A 57 -8.95 -11.03 18.02
CA ILE A 57 -10.38 -10.86 18.29
C ILE A 57 -10.50 -10.03 19.56
N PRO A 58 -11.17 -8.85 19.53
CA PRO A 58 -11.30 -7.99 20.69
C PRO A 58 -11.86 -8.74 21.91
N ARG A 59 -11.19 -8.59 23.06
CA ARG A 59 -11.66 -9.19 24.33
C ARG A 59 -13.01 -8.58 24.70
N GLY A 60 -13.98 -9.44 25.04
CA GLY A 60 -15.33 -9.01 25.42
C GLY A 60 -16.30 -8.81 24.24
N MET A 61 -15.88 -9.10 23.01
CA MET A 61 -16.78 -9.16 21.88
C MET A 61 -17.82 -10.30 22.08
N PRO A 62 -19.12 -10.07 21.78
CA PRO A 62 -20.11 -11.13 21.81
C PRO A 62 -19.70 -12.33 20.96
N PRO A 63 -19.97 -13.58 21.38
CA PRO A 63 -19.54 -14.78 20.64
C PRO A 63 -20.01 -14.81 19.19
N ALA A 64 -21.22 -14.33 18.89
CA ALA A 64 -21.76 -14.27 17.53
C ALA A 64 -20.97 -13.30 16.66
N ASP A 65 -20.62 -12.12 17.18
CA ASP A 65 -19.86 -11.09 16.45
C ASP A 65 -18.41 -11.55 16.23
N ALA A 66 -17.83 -12.25 17.22
CA ALA A 66 -16.50 -12.83 17.10
C ALA A 66 -16.44 -13.91 16.01
N GLU A 67 -17.48 -14.74 15.88
CA GLU A 67 -17.55 -15.75 14.84
C GLU A 67 -17.78 -15.11 13.45
N GLU A 68 -18.63 -14.10 13.36
CA GLU A 68 -18.81 -13.35 12.12
C GLU A 68 -17.50 -12.69 11.66
N LEU A 69 -16.74 -12.09 12.60
CA LEU A 69 -15.41 -11.52 12.31
C LEU A 69 -14.43 -12.59 11.81
N ARG A 70 -14.42 -13.78 12.42
CA ARG A 70 -13.59 -14.91 11.99
C ARG A 70 -13.92 -15.35 10.57
N GLU A 71 -15.20 -15.63 10.30
CA GLU A 71 -15.64 -16.08 8.99
C GLU A 71 -15.36 -15.05 7.89
N ARG A 72 -15.55 -13.77 8.21
CA ARG A 72 -15.23 -12.67 7.29
C ARG A 72 -13.74 -12.64 6.99
N THR A 73 -12.89 -12.65 8.03
CA THR A 73 -11.43 -12.66 7.88
C THR A 73 -10.96 -13.84 7.03
N LEU A 74 -11.49 -15.03 7.26
CA LEU A 74 -11.15 -16.23 6.49
C LEU A 74 -11.60 -16.13 5.03
N ARG A 75 -12.75 -15.54 4.76
CA ARG A 75 -13.23 -15.31 3.37
C ARG A 75 -12.33 -14.32 2.63
N GLU A 76 -11.99 -13.21 3.26
CA GLU A 76 -11.09 -12.20 2.67
C GLU A 76 -9.70 -12.77 2.44
N ALA A 77 -9.12 -13.49 3.41
CA ALA A 77 -7.83 -14.13 3.26
C ALA A 77 -7.81 -15.16 2.12
N ARG A 78 -8.87 -15.98 1.95
CA ARG A 78 -8.99 -16.92 0.83
C ARG A 78 -9.07 -16.20 -0.52
N ALA A 79 -9.77 -15.07 -0.59
CA ALA A 79 -9.85 -14.27 -1.81
C ALA A 79 -8.48 -13.71 -2.22
N VAL A 80 -7.70 -13.23 -1.24
CA VAL A 80 -6.33 -12.75 -1.46
C VAL A 80 -5.39 -13.90 -1.83
N ALA A 81 -5.50 -15.06 -1.17
CA ALA A 81 -4.68 -16.25 -1.48
C ALA A 81 -4.87 -16.75 -2.93
N ALA A 82 -6.00 -16.46 -3.57
CA ALA A 82 -6.26 -16.78 -4.96
C ALA A 82 -5.66 -15.76 -5.96
N LEU A 83 -5.06 -14.67 -5.48
CA LEU A 83 -4.36 -13.70 -6.33
C LEU A 83 -2.97 -14.21 -6.69
N SER A 84 -2.60 -14.07 -7.96
CA SER A 84 -1.26 -14.35 -8.45
C SER A 84 -0.73 -13.07 -9.14
N ASN A 85 0.16 -12.37 -8.45
CA ASN A 85 0.82 -11.18 -8.98
C ASN A 85 2.16 -10.99 -8.23
N PRO A 86 3.29 -10.72 -8.91
CA PRO A 86 4.59 -10.60 -8.26
C PRO A 86 4.67 -9.46 -7.25
N HIS A 87 3.77 -8.48 -7.35
CA HIS A 87 3.70 -7.31 -6.46
C HIS A 87 2.66 -7.46 -5.35
N ILE A 88 2.15 -8.66 -5.11
CA ILE A 88 1.30 -9.00 -3.96
C ILE A 88 2.06 -9.96 -3.06
N VAL A 89 2.05 -9.73 -1.75
CA VAL A 89 2.59 -10.69 -0.78
C VAL A 89 1.79 -12.00 -0.88
N THR A 90 2.49 -13.10 -1.12
CA THR A 90 1.87 -14.40 -1.33
C THR A 90 1.33 -14.97 -0.02
N VAL A 91 0.06 -15.36 0.01
CA VAL A 91 -0.54 -16.12 1.12
C VAL A 91 -0.32 -17.60 0.87
N TYR A 92 0.34 -18.28 1.82
CA TYR A 92 0.69 -19.69 1.72
C TYR A 92 -0.32 -20.61 2.40
N ASP A 93 -0.89 -20.19 3.53
CA ASP A 93 -1.81 -21.00 4.31
C ASP A 93 -2.73 -20.11 5.18
N ILE A 94 -3.84 -20.67 5.64
CA ILE A 94 -4.79 -20.01 6.52
C ILE A 94 -5.20 -20.98 7.62
N LEU A 95 -4.80 -20.69 8.86
CA LEU A 95 -5.09 -21.49 10.05
C LEU A 95 -6.35 -20.94 10.70
N ALA A 96 -7.48 -21.61 10.48
CA ALA A 96 -8.79 -21.14 10.92
C ALA A 96 -9.03 -21.32 12.43
N ALA A 97 -8.47 -22.39 13.03
CA ALA A 97 -8.70 -22.77 14.40
C ALA A 97 -7.38 -22.77 15.18
N THR A 98 -6.98 -21.60 15.71
CA THR A 98 -5.92 -21.51 16.72
C THR A 98 -6.51 -21.00 18.02
N GLU A 99 -5.81 -21.21 19.14
CA GLU A 99 -6.26 -20.77 20.47
C GLU A 99 -6.48 -19.26 20.56
N THR A 100 -5.76 -18.48 19.70
CA THR A 100 -5.76 -17.01 19.73
C THR A 100 -6.59 -16.35 18.63
N GLY A 101 -7.14 -17.13 17.68
CA GLY A 101 -7.88 -16.62 16.52
C GLY A 101 -7.28 -17.07 15.19
N PRO A 102 -7.77 -16.58 14.05
CA PRO A 102 -7.24 -16.93 12.74
C PRO A 102 -5.79 -16.47 12.56
N VAL A 103 -4.97 -17.30 11.90
CA VAL A 103 -3.59 -16.94 11.53
C VAL A 103 -3.43 -17.07 10.03
N ILE A 104 -2.90 -16.05 9.39
CA ILE A 104 -2.56 -16.05 7.96
C ILE A 104 -1.07 -16.28 7.84
N VAL A 105 -0.67 -17.35 7.14
CA VAL A 105 0.71 -17.65 6.82
C VAL A 105 1.04 -17.08 5.45
N MET A 106 2.07 -16.24 5.37
CA MET A 106 2.40 -15.54 4.14
C MET A 106 3.91 -15.48 3.92
N GLU A 107 4.28 -15.04 2.74
CA GLU A 107 5.65 -14.77 2.34
C GLU A 107 6.30 -13.79 3.33
N LEU A 108 7.46 -14.15 3.84
CA LEU A 108 8.34 -13.25 4.59
C LEU A 108 9.22 -12.53 3.59
N LEU A 109 9.00 -11.24 3.44
CA LEU A 109 9.86 -10.38 2.64
C LEU A 109 10.94 -9.78 3.55
N GLU A 110 12.18 -10.14 3.30
CA GLU A 110 13.33 -9.50 3.96
C GLU A 110 13.53 -8.11 3.36
N GLY A 111 13.14 -7.11 4.12
CA GLY A 111 13.13 -5.75 3.61
C GLY A 111 12.51 -4.76 4.60
N ARG A 112 12.11 -3.61 4.12
CA ARG A 112 11.47 -2.58 4.92
C ARG A 112 10.18 -2.07 4.26
N SER A 113 9.32 -1.43 5.04
CA SER A 113 8.17 -0.73 4.48
C SER A 113 8.62 0.56 3.77
N LEU A 114 7.84 1.00 2.78
CA LEU A 114 8.02 2.30 2.14
C LEU A 114 7.89 3.46 3.17
N ALA A 115 7.10 3.28 4.24
CA ALA A 115 7.03 4.27 5.32
C ALA A 115 8.39 4.44 5.99
N ARG A 116 9.04 3.34 6.40
CA ARG A 116 10.39 3.37 6.98
C ARG A 116 11.40 3.97 6.01
N GLN A 117 11.31 3.64 4.71
CA GLN A 117 12.17 4.24 3.69
C GLN A 117 12.00 5.75 3.60
N LEU A 118 10.77 6.27 3.67
CA LEU A 118 10.51 7.71 3.65
C LEU A 118 10.95 8.41 4.94
N ASP A 119 10.79 7.76 6.09
CA ASP A 119 11.27 8.29 7.37
C ASP A 119 12.81 8.50 7.36
N MET A 120 13.54 7.59 6.70
CA MET A 120 15.00 7.66 6.60
C MET A 120 15.47 8.63 5.52
N ALA A 121 14.88 8.59 4.33
CA ALA A 121 15.32 9.36 3.16
C ALA A 121 14.61 10.71 3.00
N GLY A 122 13.51 10.93 3.71
CA GLY A 122 12.63 12.08 3.60
C GLY A 122 11.76 12.06 2.34
N ARG A 123 12.35 11.95 1.17
CA ARG A 123 11.67 11.86 -0.13
C ARG A 123 12.51 11.11 -1.15
N MET A 124 11.91 10.71 -2.27
CA MET A 124 12.60 10.00 -3.34
C MET A 124 12.43 10.68 -4.70
N PRO A 125 13.30 10.38 -5.68
CA PRO A 125 13.15 10.84 -7.05
C PRO A 125 11.81 10.40 -7.68
N PRO A 126 11.20 11.23 -8.54
CA PRO A 126 9.93 10.90 -9.20
C PRO A 126 9.96 9.58 -9.98
N GLU A 127 11.11 9.24 -10.56
CA GLU A 127 11.32 8.01 -11.34
C GLU A 127 11.26 6.77 -10.46
N GLN A 128 11.83 6.83 -9.26
CA GLN A 128 11.74 5.74 -8.27
C GLN A 128 10.32 5.64 -7.70
N ALA A 129 9.70 6.77 -7.37
CA ALA A 129 8.30 6.79 -6.94
C ALA A 129 7.36 6.23 -8.02
N ALA A 130 7.62 6.51 -9.30
CA ALA A 130 6.87 5.95 -10.41
C ALA A 130 7.06 4.42 -10.53
N THR A 131 8.27 3.90 -10.28
CA THR A 131 8.54 2.44 -10.23
C THR A 131 7.69 1.77 -9.15
N ILE A 132 7.64 2.34 -7.94
CA ILE A 132 6.75 1.86 -6.87
C ILE A 132 5.28 1.95 -7.33
N GLY A 133 4.91 3.05 -7.99
CA GLY A 133 3.58 3.24 -8.55
C GLY A 133 3.18 2.17 -9.56
N VAL A 134 4.10 1.73 -10.42
CA VAL A 134 3.87 0.61 -11.38
C VAL A 134 3.58 -0.68 -10.62
N ALA A 135 4.40 -1.01 -9.62
CA ALA A 135 4.23 -2.21 -8.81
C ALA A 135 2.87 -2.24 -8.09
N VAL A 136 2.55 -1.16 -7.37
CA VAL A 136 1.30 -1.06 -6.60
C VAL A 136 0.08 -1.02 -7.53
N ALA A 137 0.13 -0.25 -8.63
CA ALA A 137 -0.97 -0.21 -9.60
C ALA A 137 -1.18 -1.58 -10.27
N SER A 138 -0.12 -2.34 -10.55
CA SER A 138 -0.22 -3.73 -11.06
C SER A 138 -0.89 -4.65 -10.05
N ALA A 139 -0.51 -4.57 -8.77
CA ALA A 139 -1.13 -5.34 -7.69
C ALA A 139 -2.62 -5.03 -7.54
N LEU A 140 -2.97 -3.75 -7.50
CA LEU A 140 -4.35 -3.28 -7.38
C LEU A 140 -5.19 -3.69 -8.60
N ALA A 141 -4.68 -3.53 -9.82
CA ALA A 141 -5.39 -3.95 -11.03
C ALA A 141 -5.71 -5.46 -11.02
N ALA A 142 -4.75 -6.29 -10.57
CA ALA A 142 -4.97 -7.74 -10.42
C ALA A 142 -6.06 -8.06 -9.39
N ALA A 143 -6.08 -7.35 -8.25
CA ALA A 143 -7.10 -7.50 -7.21
C ALA A 143 -8.48 -7.01 -7.68
N HIS A 144 -8.55 -5.82 -8.29
CA HIS A 144 -9.79 -5.22 -8.80
C HIS A 144 -10.45 -6.08 -9.87
N SER A 145 -9.66 -6.74 -10.74
CA SER A 145 -10.18 -7.69 -11.74
C SER A 145 -10.89 -8.89 -11.13
N ARG A 146 -10.65 -9.19 -9.85
CA ARG A 146 -11.29 -10.25 -9.04
C ARG A 146 -12.35 -9.70 -8.08
N GLY A 147 -12.68 -8.40 -8.15
CA GLY A 147 -13.63 -7.75 -7.26
C GLY A 147 -13.09 -7.50 -5.84
N ILE A 148 -11.77 -7.59 -5.64
CA ILE A 148 -11.12 -7.35 -4.35
C ILE A 148 -10.61 -5.91 -4.32
N VAL A 149 -11.02 -5.15 -3.30
CA VAL A 149 -10.58 -3.77 -3.02
C VAL A 149 -9.65 -3.81 -1.81
N HIS A 150 -8.51 -3.13 -1.89
CA HIS A 150 -7.49 -3.14 -0.83
C HIS A 150 -7.92 -2.36 0.42
N ARG A 151 -8.46 -1.14 0.25
CA ARG A 151 -9.02 -0.24 1.27
C ARG A 151 -8.02 0.41 2.23
N ASP A 152 -6.75 0.06 2.20
CA ASP A 152 -5.71 0.61 3.09
C ASP A 152 -4.36 0.73 2.38
N VAL A 153 -4.35 1.25 1.15
CA VAL A 153 -3.10 1.52 0.42
C VAL A 153 -2.39 2.69 1.07
N LYS A 154 -1.18 2.46 1.56
CA LYS A 154 -0.33 3.48 2.21
C LYS A 154 1.11 3.00 2.26
N PRO A 155 2.10 3.88 2.53
CA PRO A 155 3.50 3.50 2.60
C PRO A 155 3.81 2.37 3.59
N ALA A 156 3.10 2.28 4.72
CA ALA A 156 3.30 1.22 5.71
C ALA A 156 2.94 -0.19 5.17
N ASN A 157 2.04 -0.27 4.18
CA ASN A 157 1.57 -1.52 3.59
C ASN A 157 2.26 -1.84 2.24
N ILE A 158 3.31 -1.09 1.88
CA ILE A 158 4.15 -1.34 0.71
C ILE A 158 5.52 -1.75 1.21
N LEU A 159 5.92 -2.98 0.91
CA LEU A 159 7.19 -3.54 1.32
C LEU A 159 8.19 -3.46 0.16
N ILE A 160 9.44 -3.16 0.48
CA ILE A 160 10.55 -3.12 -0.45
C ILE A 160 11.59 -4.12 0.05
N GLY A 161 11.81 -5.18 -0.72
CA GLY A 161 12.78 -6.22 -0.41
C GLY A 161 14.22 -5.73 -0.55
N ARG A 162 15.17 -6.47 0.04
CA ARG A 162 16.62 -6.21 -0.13
C ARG A 162 17.07 -6.26 -1.59
N ASP A 163 16.37 -7.03 -2.41
CA ASP A 163 16.58 -7.10 -3.86
C ASP A 163 15.90 -5.97 -4.64
N GLY A 164 15.28 -5.02 -3.94
CA GLY A 164 14.51 -3.91 -4.51
C GLY A 164 13.10 -4.29 -4.96
N MET A 165 12.65 -5.53 -4.77
CA MET A 165 11.31 -5.95 -5.16
C MET A 165 10.23 -5.24 -4.32
N VAL A 166 9.23 -4.69 -4.99
CA VAL A 166 8.12 -3.97 -4.35
C VAL A 166 6.90 -4.87 -4.25
N LYS A 167 6.34 -5.01 -3.05
CA LYS A 167 5.13 -5.80 -2.81
C LYS A 167 4.12 -5.07 -1.93
N LEU A 168 2.84 -5.18 -2.30
CA LEU A 168 1.70 -4.71 -1.53
C LEU A 168 1.24 -5.81 -0.57
N THR A 169 1.07 -5.47 0.71
CA THR A 169 0.60 -6.38 1.77
C THR A 169 -0.67 -5.85 2.42
N ASP A 170 -1.27 -6.65 3.28
CA ASP A 170 -2.40 -6.26 4.13
C ASP A 170 -3.67 -5.86 3.37
N PHE A 171 -4.01 -6.63 2.32
CA PHE A 171 -5.31 -6.55 1.70
C PHE A 171 -6.42 -6.75 2.74
N GLY A 172 -7.25 -5.75 2.91
CA GLY A 172 -8.60 -5.69 3.50
C GLY A 172 -8.99 -6.59 4.68
N THR A 173 -8.05 -7.32 5.28
CA THR A 173 -8.31 -8.41 6.25
C THR A 173 -8.96 -7.97 7.57
N ALA A 174 -9.28 -6.68 7.75
CA ALA A 174 -9.79 -6.18 9.04
C ALA A 174 -10.92 -5.15 8.93
N ARG A 175 -11.27 -4.65 7.73
CA ARG A 175 -12.30 -3.62 7.58
C ARG A 175 -13.53 -4.17 6.88
N GLY A 176 -14.60 -4.42 7.64
CA GLY A 176 -15.91 -4.78 7.10
C GLY A 176 -16.50 -3.69 6.20
N ARG A 177 -17.43 -4.09 5.30
CA ARG A 177 -18.24 -3.15 4.49
C ARG A 177 -19.05 -2.19 5.35
N SER A 178 -19.23 -2.49 6.65
CA SER A 178 -20.01 -1.74 7.63
C SER A 178 -19.16 -0.92 8.62
N ASP A 179 -17.81 -1.07 8.60
CA ASP A 179 -16.96 -0.25 9.45
C ASP A 179 -16.87 1.14 8.81
N SER A 180 -17.85 1.99 9.16
CA SER A 180 -17.77 3.42 8.86
C SER A 180 -16.44 3.93 9.43
N THR A 181 -15.65 4.59 8.60
CA THR A 181 -14.38 5.23 8.97
C THR A 181 -14.55 6.25 10.11
N LEU A 182 -15.76 6.77 10.27
CA LEU A 182 -16.22 7.54 11.41
C LEU A 182 -17.11 6.64 12.28
N THR A 183 -16.59 6.23 13.43
CA THR A 183 -17.43 5.61 14.47
C THR A 183 -18.39 6.67 15.02
N GLY A 184 -19.57 6.25 15.50
CA GLY A 184 -20.54 7.16 16.14
C GLY A 184 -19.96 8.00 17.31
N THR A 185 -18.72 7.69 17.73
CA THR A 185 -17.93 8.43 18.74
C THR A 185 -16.99 9.47 18.11
N GLY A 186 -17.00 9.66 16.78
CA GLY A 186 -16.10 10.61 16.11
C GLY A 186 -14.65 10.10 15.97
N LEU A 187 -14.40 8.84 16.31
CA LEU A 187 -13.07 8.24 16.16
C LEU A 187 -12.85 7.82 14.70
N VAL A 188 -11.80 8.36 14.06
CA VAL A 188 -11.36 7.94 12.74
C VAL A 188 -10.48 6.70 12.89
N VAL A 189 -10.97 5.56 12.42
CA VAL A 189 -10.20 4.31 12.45
C VAL A 189 -9.35 4.21 11.18
N GLY A 190 -8.02 4.15 11.31
CA GLY A 190 -7.08 3.95 10.22
C GLY A 190 -6.10 5.09 10.02
N SER A 191 -5.61 5.24 8.77
CA SER A 191 -4.65 6.27 8.37
C SER A 191 -5.38 7.39 7.62
N PRO A 192 -5.89 8.43 8.30
CA PRO A 192 -6.77 9.45 7.72
C PRO A 192 -6.14 10.18 6.54
N ALA A 193 -4.81 10.34 6.51
CA ALA A 193 -4.07 11.00 5.45
C ALA A 193 -4.14 10.32 4.06
N TYR A 194 -4.55 9.06 4.02
CA TYR A 194 -4.68 8.26 2.79
C TYR A 194 -6.13 7.91 2.45
N LEU A 195 -7.08 8.39 3.28
CA LEU A 195 -8.49 8.09 3.14
C LEU A 195 -9.10 8.85 1.96
N ALA A 196 -9.84 8.14 1.10
CA ALA A 196 -10.53 8.76 -0.02
C ALA A 196 -11.75 9.59 0.45
N PRO A 197 -12.03 10.74 -0.19
CA PRO A 197 -13.12 11.66 0.19
C PRO A 197 -14.48 10.98 0.30
N GLU A 198 -14.80 10.10 -0.65
CA GLU A 198 -16.07 9.36 -0.68
C GLU A 198 -16.26 8.43 0.53
N LEU A 199 -15.17 7.89 1.09
CA LEU A 199 -15.25 7.05 2.29
C LEU A 199 -15.53 7.88 3.54
N ALA A 200 -15.01 9.10 3.59
CA ALA A 200 -15.29 10.05 4.66
C ALA A 200 -16.78 10.48 4.68
N THR A 201 -17.43 10.48 3.53
CA THR A 201 -18.86 10.80 3.39
C THR A 201 -19.78 9.58 3.47
N GLY A 202 -19.24 8.41 3.85
CA GLY A 202 -20.01 7.18 4.09
C GLY A 202 -20.33 6.36 2.84
N SER A 203 -19.73 6.67 1.70
CA SER A 203 -19.88 5.85 0.49
C SER A 203 -19.11 4.53 0.63
N PRO A 204 -19.58 3.45 0.00
CA PRO A 204 -18.88 2.16 0.07
C PRO A 204 -17.52 2.22 -0.62
N ALA A 205 -16.53 1.53 -0.06
CA ALA A 205 -15.21 1.41 -0.66
C ALA A 205 -15.26 0.68 -2.00
N GLY A 206 -14.66 1.29 -3.02
CA GLY A 206 -14.53 0.74 -4.36
C GLY A 206 -13.09 0.90 -4.89
N PRO A 207 -12.81 0.40 -6.11
CA PRO A 207 -11.50 0.56 -6.76
C PRO A 207 -10.99 2.00 -6.83
N ALA A 208 -11.90 2.98 -6.92
CA ALA A 208 -11.56 4.40 -6.95
C ALA A 208 -10.92 4.87 -5.63
N ALA A 209 -11.30 4.30 -4.49
CA ALA A 209 -10.69 4.63 -3.21
C ALA A 209 -9.21 4.19 -3.14
N ASP A 210 -8.88 3.00 -3.68
CA ASP A 210 -7.49 2.54 -3.78
C ASP A 210 -6.67 3.43 -4.74
N ALA A 211 -7.28 3.91 -5.83
CA ALA A 211 -6.64 4.85 -6.74
C ALA A 211 -6.28 6.18 -6.05
N TRP A 212 -7.18 6.73 -5.22
CA TRP A 212 -6.90 7.89 -4.39
C TRP A 212 -5.74 7.64 -3.43
N SER A 213 -5.80 6.53 -2.69
CA SER A 213 -4.77 6.18 -1.71
C SER A 213 -3.40 5.96 -2.37
N LEU A 214 -3.35 5.41 -3.59
CA LEU A 214 -2.14 5.36 -4.41
C LEU A 214 -1.65 6.77 -4.77
N GLY A 215 -2.54 7.69 -5.15
CA GLY A 215 -2.21 9.10 -5.41
C GLY A 215 -1.58 9.78 -4.19
N CYS A 216 -2.16 9.59 -3.00
CA CYS A 216 -1.61 10.08 -1.74
C CYS A 216 -0.23 9.48 -1.44
N THR A 217 -0.05 8.20 -1.72
CA THR A 217 1.22 7.50 -1.53
C THR A 217 2.31 8.05 -2.46
N LEU A 218 2.01 8.24 -3.75
CA LEU A 218 2.96 8.82 -4.71
C LEU A 218 3.32 10.27 -4.37
N PHE A 219 2.33 11.05 -3.90
CA PHE A 219 2.59 12.38 -3.38
C PHE A 219 3.55 12.34 -2.19
N ALA A 220 3.31 11.43 -1.22
CA ALA A 220 4.18 11.27 -0.07
C ALA A 220 5.62 10.85 -0.47
N CYS A 221 5.77 10.02 -1.48
CA CYS A 221 7.08 9.63 -2.00
C CYS A 221 7.91 10.83 -2.47
N VAL A 222 7.30 11.76 -3.19
CA VAL A 222 8.03 12.89 -3.80
C VAL A 222 8.10 14.12 -2.91
N GLU A 223 7.16 14.32 -1.99
CA GLU A 223 7.11 15.50 -1.11
C GLU A 223 7.53 15.18 0.35
N GLY A 224 7.75 13.91 0.72
CA GLY A 224 8.13 13.46 2.06
C GLY A 224 6.98 13.52 3.09
N ARG A 225 5.78 13.86 2.68
CA ARG A 225 4.58 13.95 3.52
C ARG A 225 3.31 13.70 2.69
N PRO A 226 2.23 13.20 3.28
CA PRO A 226 0.97 13.03 2.55
C PRO A 226 0.37 14.40 2.12
N PRO A 227 -0.50 14.41 1.08
CA PRO A 227 -1.10 15.65 0.56
C PRO A 227 -2.01 16.34 1.57
N PHE A 228 -2.70 15.59 2.41
CA PHE A 228 -3.60 16.11 3.45
C PHE A 228 -3.14 15.60 4.81
N HIS A 229 -2.77 16.52 5.68
CA HIS A 229 -2.29 16.22 7.01
C HIS A 229 -2.57 17.42 7.93
N ALA A 230 -3.16 17.15 9.08
CA ALA A 230 -3.44 18.12 10.15
C ALA A 230 -3.14 17.47 11.51
N ASP A 231 -3.12 18.29 12.57
CA ASP A 231 -2.83 17.86 13.93
C ASP A 231 -3.84 16.85 14.47
N ASN A 232 -5.07 16.88 13.96
CA ASN A 232 -6.08 15.91 14.34
C ASN A 232 -6.62 15.12 13.11
N PRO A 233 -7.07 13.87 13.33
CA PRO A 233 -7.59 13.02 12.27
C PRO A 233 -8.81 13.58 11.52
N LEU A 234 -9.70 14.30 12.20
CA LEU A 234 -10.93 14.86 11.60
C LEU A 234 -10.61 16.01 10.65
N ASP A 235 -9.68 16.89 11.01
CA ASP A 235 -9.24 17.99 10.14
C ASP A 235 -8.49 17.45 8.93
N THR A 236 -7.70 16.37 9.09
CA THR A 236 -7.06 15.67 7.98
C THR A 236 -8.09 15.14 6.98
N VAL A 237 -9.16 14.51 7.47
CA VAL A 237 -10.26 14.01 6.64
C VAL A 237 -11.02 15.18 5.99
N ALA A 238 -11.31 16.25 6.72
CA ALA A 238 -11.98 17.43 6.19
C ALA A 238 -11.15 18.08 5.06
N ALA A 239 -9.83 18.20 5.25
CA ALA A 239 -8.92 18.68 4.21
C ALA A 239 -8.95 17.77 2.96
N ALA A 240 -8.94 16.46 3.14
CA ALA A 240 -9.05 15.52 2.02
C ALA A 240 -10.36 15.69 1.23
N VAL A 241 -11.46 16.06 1.88
CA VAL A 241 -12.77 16.31 1.25
C VAL A 241 -12.83 17.67 0.57
N HIS A 242 -12.38 18.74 1.23
CA HIS A 242 -12.70 20.12 0.83
C HIS A 242 -11.53 20.87 0.21
N ASP A 243 -10.28 20.62 0.64
CA ASP A 243 -9.16 21.42 0.21
C ASP A 243 -8.63 20.98 -1.17
N PRO A 244 -8.08 21.90 -1.96
CA PRO A 244 -7.39 21.54 -3.18
C PRO A 244 -6.15 20.68 -2.89
N VAL A 245 -5.72 19.89 -3.88
CA VAL A 245 -4.44 19.16 -3.79
C VAL A 245 -3.31 20.19 -3.63
N PRO A 246 -2.44 20.07 -2.61
CA PRO A 246 -1.36 21.01 -2.39
C PRO A 246 -0.36 21.03 -3.55
N PRO A 247 0.39 22.14 -3.73
CA PRO A 247 1.52 22.16 -4.65
C PRO A 247 2.53 21.04 -4.35
N HIS A 248 3.03 20.40 -5.40
CA HIS A 248 3.98 19.29 -5.31
C HIS A 248 5.14 19.51 -6.29
N PRO A 249 6.03 20.49 -5.97
CA PRO A 249 7.09 20.94 -6.88
C PRO A 249 8.13 19.86 -7.18
N HIS A 250 8.27 18.84 -6.31
CA HIS A 250 9.24 17.76 -6.50
C HIS A 250 8.72 16.59 -7.36
N ALA A 251 7.44 16.63 -7.75
CA ALA A 251 6.82 15.52 -8.48
C ALA A 251 7.27 15.42 -9.96
N GLY A 252 7.82 16.47 -10.54
CA GLY A 252 8.25 16.44 -11.94
C GLY A 252 7.16 15.91 -12.90
N ALA A 253 7.53 14.95 -13.75
CA ALA A 253 6.58 14.29 -14.66
C ALA A 253 5.47 13.50 -13.96
N LEU A 254 5.71 13.04 -12.72
CA LEU A 254 4.74 12.28 -11.93
C LEU A 254 3.52 13.13 -11.50
N SER A 255 3.64 14.46 -11.55
CA SER A 255 2.56 15.40 -11.22
C SER A 255 1.26 15.10 -11.98
N VAL A 256 1.36 14.68 -13.24
CA VAL A 256 0.19 14.34 -14.08
C VAL A 256 -0.56 13.12 -13.53
N ALA A 257 0.17 12.10 -13.09
CA ALA A 257 -0.43 10.90 -12.48
C ALA A 257 -1.03 11.21 -11.11
N ILE A 258 -0.30 11.97 -10.26
CA ILE A 258 -0.80 12.41 -8.95
C ILE A 258 -2.10 13.21 -9.10
N ALA A 259 -2.16 14.18 -10.00
CA ALA A 259 -3.37 14.96 -10.22
C ALA A 259 -4.57 14.12 -10.70
N ALA A 260 -4.33 13.13 -11.56
CA ALA A 260 -5.38 12.25 -12.07
C ALA A 260 -5.91 11.27 -11.01
N LEU A 261 -5.04 10.81 -10.09
CA LEU A 261 -5.40 9.92 -8.98
C LEU A 261 -6.04 10.67 -7.82
N LEU A 262 -5.68 11.93 -7.59
CA LEU A 262 -6.24 12.79 -6.52
C LEU A 262 -7.45 13.63 -6.99
N GLU A 263 -8.13 13.19 -8.06
CA GLU A 263 -9.42 13.76 -8.43
C GLU A 263 -10.47 13.47 -7.35
N LYS A 264 -11.16 14.50 -6.85
CA LYS A 264 -12.11 14.37 -5.71
C LYS A 264 -13.30 13.50 -6.07
N SER A 265 -13.85 13.67 -7.26
CA SER A 265 -14.96 12.84 -7.74
C SER A 265 -14.48 11.43 -8.09
N PRO A 266 -14.97 10.37 -7.43
CA PRO A 266 -14.54 8.99 -7.72
C PRO A 266 -14.86 8.56 -9.17
N HIS A 267 -15.88 9.16 -9.81
CA HIS A 267 -16.26 8.88 -11.21
C HIS A 267 -15.33 9.55 -12.22
N GLU A 268 -14.70 10.67 -11.83
CA GLU A 268 -13.76 11.40 -12.67
C GLU A 268 -12.31 11.00 -12.40
N ARG A 269 -12.05 10.34 -11.27
CA ARG A 269 -10.74 9.84 -10.87
C ARG A 269 -10.26 8.75 -11.83
N ALA A 270 -8.97 8.83 -12.20
CA ALA A 270 -8.36 7.83 -13.06
C ALA A 270 -8.32 6.46 -12.38
N PRO A 271 -8.79 5.40 -13.03
CA PRO A 271 -8.61 4.03 -12.53
C PRO A 271 -7.12 3.64 -12.60
N VAL A 272 -6.67 2.79 -11.69
CA VAL A 272 -5.25 2.38 -11.58
C VAL A 272 -4.72 1.76 -12.87
N GLU A 273 -5.54 1.03 -13.60
CA GLU A 273 -5.19 0.41 -14.87
C GLU A 273 -4.83 1.44 -15.96
N ALA A 274 -5.51 2.59 -15.94
CA ALA A 274 -5.23 3.68 -16.88
C ALA A 274 -3.91 4.40 -16.52
N MET A 275 -3.46 4.33 -15.28
CA MET A 275 -2.21 4.94 -14.83
C MET A 275 -0.98 4.09 -15.12
N LEU A 276 -1.09 2.77 -15.25
CA LEU A 276 0.04 1.89 -15.53
C LEU A 276 0.92 2.34 -16.71
N PRO A 277 0.37 2.65 -17.90
CA PRO A 277 1.22 3.13 -19.00
C PRO A 277 1.86 4.49 -18.74
N VAL A 278 1.18 5.38 -17.98
CA VAL A 278 1.74 6.70 -17.61
C VAL A 278 2.90 6.55 -16.64
N LEU A 279 2.72 5.72 -15.61
CA LEU A 279 3.75 5.45 -14.61
C LEU A 279 4.98 4.77 -15.24
N ARG A 280 4.77 3.83 -16.17
CA ARG A 280 5.87 3.15 -16.89
C ARG A 280 6.71 4.08 -17.77
N GLU A 281 6.13 5.14 -18.33
CA GLU A 281 6.86 6.14 -19.09
C GLU A 281 7.79 6.99 -18.21
N ILE A 282 7.50 7.07 -16.89
CA ILE A 282 8.25 7.90 -15.94
C ILE A 282 9.24 7.05 -15.13
N ALA A 283 8.91 5.81 -14.88
CA ALA A 283 9.62 4.92 -13.97
C ALA A 283 11.08 4.69 -14.38
N ALA A 284 11.98 4.66 -13.38
CA ALA A 284 13.37 4.23 -13.55
C ALA A 284 13.46 2.76 -13.99
N ASP A 285 12.54 1.92 -13.44
CA ASP A 285 12.29 0.56 -13.92
C ASP A 285 10.84 0.45 -14.41
N PRO A 286 10.57 0.46 -15.73
CA PRO A 286 9.22 0.33 -16.27
C PRO A 286 8.52 -1.02 -15.98
N SER A 287 9.27 -2.06 -15.60
CA SER A 287 8.69 -3.32 -15.15
C SER A 287 8.04 -3.19 -13.77
N GLY A 288 8.48 -2.21 -12.96
CA GLY A 288 8.06 -1.99 -11.59
C GLY A 288 8.59 -3.05 -10.62
N ILE A 289 9.47 -3.92 -11.09
CA ILE A 289 9.95 -5.06 -10.29
C ILE A 289 10.87 -4.57 -9.19
N ARG A 290 11.80 -3.66 -9.51
CA ARG A 290 12.86 -3.24 -8.58
C ARG A 290 12.99 -1.75 -8.46
N VAL A 291 13.12 -1.30 -7.21
CA VAL A 291 13.52 0.06 -6.87
C VAL A 291 14.98 0.01 -6.44
N ASP A 292 15.80 0.88 -7.02
CA ASP A 292 17.19 1.03 -6.60
C ASP A 292 17.22 1.94 -5.36
N LEU A 293 17.34 1.31 -4.20
CA LEU A 293 17.52 1.99 -2.93
C LEU A 293 19.01 2.00 -2.60
N ALA A 294 19.49 3.14 -2.14
CA ALA A 294 20.85 3.21 -1.63
C ALA A 294 21.06 2.13 -0.54
N PRO A 295 22.17 1.39 -0.60
CA PRO A 295 22.48 0.41 0.43
C PRO A 295 22.65 1.12 1.77
N ASP A 296 21.98 0.64 2.80
CA ASP A 296 22.14 1.07 4.18
C ASP A 296 22.94 0.05 4.95
N ASP A 297 23.87 0.50 5.76
CA ASP A 297 24.61 -0.35 6.70
C ASP A 297 23.71 -0.97 7.78
N GLU A 298 22.52 -0.40 8.03
CA GLU A 298 21.52 -0.91 8.99
C GLU A 298 20.83 -2.24 8.58
N TRP A 299 20.96 -2.66 7.31
CA TRP A 299 20.40 -3.96 6.88
C TRP A 299 21.17 -5.16 7.47
N ALA A 300 22.39 -4.92 7.96
CA ALA A 300 23.27 -5.97 8.45
C ALA A 300 22.86 -6.52 9.83
N ASP A 301 22.24 -5.70 10.68
CA ASP A 301 22.08 -6.03 12.10
C ASP A 301 20.72 -6.60 12.49
N GLU A 302 19.65 -6.36 11.69
CA GLU A 302 18.29 -6.75 12.09
C GLU A 302 17.97 -8.24 11.81
N TRP A 303 18.82 -8.95 11.02
CA TRP A 303 18.55 -10.32 10.54
C TRP A 303 19.79 -11.23 10.57
N ALA A 304 20.87 -10.83 11.26
CA ALA A 304 22.18 -11.50 11.20
C ALA A 304 22.23 -12.88 11.89
N ASP A 305 21.25 -13.24 12.72
CA ASP A 305 21.25 -14.50 13.49
C ASP A 305 20.23 -15.53 12.96
N GLY A 306 20.36 -15.93 11.70
CA GLY A 306 19.68 -17.11 11.16
C GLY A 306 20.68 -18.21 10.83
N PRO A 307 20.37 -19.50 11.06
CA PRO A 307 21.30 -20.58 10.78
C PRO A 307 21.58 -20.69 9.27
N ASP A 308 22.86 -20.58 8.94
CA ASP A 308 23.41 -20.85 7.61
C ASP A 308 23.13 -22.29 7.17
N ASP A 309 23.02 -22.43 5.82
CA ASP A 309 23.00 -23.67 5.04
C ASP A 309 21.65 -24.31 4.67
N VAL A 310 21.13 -23.85 3.51
CA VAL A 310 20.44 -24.77 2.58
C VAL A 310 20.93 -24.49 1.14
N PRO A 311 21.49 -25.49 0.41
CA PRO A 311 21.98 -25.29 -0.95
C PRO A 311 20.84 -25.11 -1.96
N ALA A 312 21.02 -24.17 -2.88
CA ALA A 312 20.11 -23.86 -3.98
C ALA A 312 19.96 -25.05 -4.96
N GLY A 313 18.75 -25.55 -5.12
CA GLY A 313 18.36 -26.45 -6.20
C GLY A 313 18.04 -25.65 -7.45
N THR A 314 18.72 -26.00 -8.55
CA THR A 314 18.46 -25.48 -9.89
C THR A 314 17.28 -26.19 -10.51
N ASP A 315 16.22 -25.49 -10.89
CA ASP A 315 15.20 -25.94 -11.82
C ASP A 315 14.89 -24.86 -12.86
N ASP A 316 15.07 -25.26 -14.13
CA ASP A 316 14.87 -24.49 -15.36
C ASP A 316 13.37 -24.45 -15.74
N PRO A 317 12.77 -23.34 -16.16
CA PRO A 317 11.37 -23.32 -16.59
C PRO A 317 11.21 -23.51 -18.10
N ASP A 318 10.31 -24.41 -18.46
CA ASP A 318 9.81 -24.73 -19.81
C ASP A 318 8.97 -23.58 -20.42
N PRO A 319 9.24 -23.16 -21.67
CA PRO A 319 8.56 -22.02 -22.29
C PRO A 319 7.47 -22.45 -23.28
N THR A 320 6.23 -22.70 -22.84
CA THR A 320 5.07 -22.72 -23.77
C THR A 320 3.74 -22.45 -23.07
N VAL A 321 3.31 -21.16 -23.03
CA VAL A 321 1.88 -20.83 -22.88
C VAL A 321 1.54 -19.64 -23.78
N THR A 322 0.68 -19.90 -24.75
CA THR A 322 0.10 -18.96 -25.71
C THR A 322 -0.87 -17.98 -25.07
N ALA A 323 -0.82 -16.70 -25.48
CA ALA A 323 -1.61 -15.59 -24.96
C ALA A 323 -3.05 -15.57 -25.49
N PRO A 324 -4.04 -15.13 -24.71
CA PRO A 324 -5.41 -14.92 -25.18
C PRO A 324 -5.61 -13.50 -25.74
N THR A 325 -6.58 -13.40 -26.65
CA THR A 325 -6.96 -12.30 -27.50
C THR A 325 -7.45 -11.04 -26.76
N ARG A 326 -7.05 -9.88 -27.24
CA ARG A 326 -7.32 -8.53 -26.73
C ARG A 326 -8.80 -8.17 -26.72
N ALA A 327 -9.35 -7.89 -25.53
CA ALA A 327 -10.56 -7.10 -25.36
C ALA A 327 -10.18 -5.59 -25.26
N THR A 328 -10.97 -4.72 -25.89
CA THR A 328 -10.75 -3.26 -25.94
C THR A 328 -10.90 -2.65 -24.53
N SER A 329 -9.79 -2.16 -23.99
CA SER A 329 -9.68 -1.60 -22.64
C SER A 329 -10.20 -0.15 -22.55
N PRO A 330 -10.79 0.27 -21.41
CA PRO A 330 -11.18 1.66 -21.10
C PRO A 330 -10.01 2.66 -21.09
N ALA A 331 -8.78 2.18 -21.12
CA ALA A 331 -7.55 2.99 -21.10
C ALA A 331 -7.46 4.03 -22.25
N SER A 332 -8.16 3.84 -23.38
CA SER A 332 -8.10 4.76 -24.52
C SER A 332 -8.77 6.12 -24.26
N ALA A 333 -9.80 6.17 -23.41
CA ALA A 333 -10.53 7.39 -23.07
C ALA A 333 -9.69 8.33 -22.17
N TRP A 334 -8.95 7.75 -21.22
CA TRP A 334 -8.10 8.49 -20.29
C TRP A 334 -6.85 9.05 -20.94
N ARG A 335 -6.23 8.35 -21.90
CA ARG A 335 -5.09 8.87 -22.71
C ARG A 335 -5.43 10.15 -23.44
N ARG A 336 -6.67 10.31 -23.92
CA ARG A 336 -7.17 11.52 -24.58
C ARG A 336 -7.35 12.67 -23.59
N LYS A 337 -7.92 12.38 -22.40
CA LYS A 337 -8.14 13.37 -21.33
C LYS A 337 -6.80 13.93 -20.78
N LEU A 338 -5.79 13.07 -20.64
CA LEU A 338 -4.44 13.44 -20.20
C LEU A 338 -3.68 14.28 -21.25
N ARG A 339 -3.83 14.00 -22.55
CA ARG A 339 -3.22 14.82 -23.63
C ARG A 339 -3.81 16.22 -23.69
N LEU A 340 -5.12 16.37 -23.46
CA LEU A 340 -5.78 17.67 -23.46
C LEU A 340 -5.34 18.54 -22.24
N ARG A 341 -5.07 17.96 -21.08
CA ARG A 341 -4.52 18.69 -19.91
C ARG A 341 -3.08 19.16 -20.12
N ARG A 342 -2.23 18.39 -20.86
CA ARG A 342 -0.86 18.80 -21.21
C ARG A 342 -0.79 20.01 -22.18
N GLY A 343 -1.84 20.22 -22.97
CA GLY A 343 -1.90 21.33 -23.94
C GLY A 343 -2.26 22.70 -23.36
N HIS A 344 -2.66 22.78 -22.08
CA HIS A 344 -3.12 24.03 -21.48
C HIS A 344 -2.10 24.73 -20.57
N THR A 345 -0.90 24.21 -20.38
CA THR A 345 0.11 24.77 -19.47
C THR A 345 1.24 25.54 -20.14
N ALA A 346 1.14 25.86 -21.43
CA ALA A 346 2.15 26.64 -22.11
C ALA A 346 1.51 27.74 -22.99
N SER A 347 1.29 28.91 -22.42
CA SER A 347 1.30 30.17 -23.18
C SER A 347 1.83 31.29 -22.28
N PRO A 348 2.96 31.91 -22.60
CA PRO A 348 3.42 33.12 -21.91
C PRO A 348 2.57 34.33 -22.32
N ALA A 349 2.08 35.04 -21.31
CA ALA A 349 1.44 36.34 -21.50
C ALA A 349 2.47 37.34 -22.08
N THR A 350 2.22 37.83 -23.27
CA THR A 350 2.87 39.03 -23.82
C THR A 350 2.19 40.25 -23.17
N ASP A 351 2.96 40.93 -22.37
CA ASP A 351 2.69 42.24 -21.79
C ASP A 351 2.67 43.31 -22.94
N THR A 352 1.54 43.94 -23.21
CA THR A 352 1.45 45.19 -23.95
C THR A 352 0.73 46.22 -23.06
N GLY A 353 1.53 47.15 -22.49
CA GLY A 353 1.08 48.23 -21.68
C GLY A 353 0.13 49.20 -22.41
N PRO A 354 -0.69 49.93 -21.70
CA PRO A 354 -1.68 50.81 -22.27
C PRO A 354 -1.08 52.17 -22.69
N ALA A 355 -1.45 52.61 -23.90
CA ALA A 355 -1.20 53.93 -24.43
C ALA A 355 -2.05 54.98 -23.66
N VAL A 356 -1.38 56.04 -23.28
CA VAL A 356 -1.96 57.28 -22.71
C VAL A 356 -2.77 57.99 -23.79
N GLY A 357 -4.05 58.21 -23.54
CA GLY A 357 -4.92 59.10 -24.32
C GLY A 357 -5.23 60.35 -23.50
N GLU A 358 -4.79 61.50 -24.01
CA GLU A 358 -5.13 62.82 -23.56
C GLU A 358 -6.63 63.11 -23.71
N PHE A 359 -7.20 63.67 -22.68
CA PHE A 359 -8.51 64.36 -22.76
C PHE A 359 -8.28 65.85 -22.54
N THR A 360 -8.61 66.66 -23.55
CA THR A 360 -8.93 68.08 -23.48
C THR A 360 -10.44 68.23 -23.58
N ASP A 361 -10.96 69.11 -22.74
CA ASP A 361 -12.25 69.79 -22.51
C ASP A 361 -13.21 69.14 -21.54
#